data_f1e36eba1f63f277022b655b9afb8c48
#
_entry.id   f1e36eba1f63f277022b655b9afb8c48
#
_cell.length_a   1.000
_cell.length_b   1.000
_cell.length_c   1.000
_cell.angle_alpha   90.00
_cell.angle_beta   90.00
_cell.angle_gamma   90.00
#
_symmetry.space_group_name_H-M   'P 1'
#
loop_
_entity.id
_entity.type
_entity.pdbx_description
1 polymer ?
#
loop_
_entity_poly.entity_id
_entity_poly.type
_entity_poly.pdbx_seq_one_letter_code
_entity_poly.pdbx_strand_id
1 'polypeptide(L)'
;EELERYLDVDACLRYFAAQTFIVNLDSYYSNLKHNYYLYESGGRLTILPWDLNLAFGGFQCRNATEAVNSAVDTPMDGLEEERPLFSKLMEVEEYKERYHGYLTEIAEGYVESGQFSEVLSAVQGVISPYVEKDATAFYSYREFVQAAGTLEAFVLLRAESVEKQLAGEIPSVSSDRSQDTVLVDASGIDLSTMGMQGGDGAGGKGSRDGNMFGGERISGSVTDGIFNSIQVK
;
A
#
# COMPACT_ATOMS: atom_id res chain seq x y z
N GLU A 1 3.44 -12.89 24.22
CA GLU A 1 2.49 -13.95 24.66
C GLU A 1 1.13 -13.40 25.14
N GLU A 2 1.09 -12.35 26.01
CA GLU A 2 -0.18 -11.82 26.49
C GLU A 2 -0.97 -11.12 25.36
N LEU A 3 -0.30 -10.33 24.53
CA LEU A 3 -0.91 -9.61 23.40
C LEU A 3 -1.56 -10.58 22.39
N GLU A 4 -0.92 -11.71 22.10
CA GLU A 4 -1.41 -12.70 21.12
C GLU A 4 -2.71 -13.40 21.53
N ARG A 5 -3.13 -13.25 22.78
CA ARG A 5 -4.44 -13.72 23.25
C ARG A 5 -5.58 -12.84 22.71
N TYR A 6 -5.29 -11.58 22.42
CA TYR A 6 -6.28 -10.57 22.03
C TYR A 6 -6.07 -10.03 20.61
N LEU A 7 -4.86 -10.20 20.06
CA LEU A 7 -4.51 -9.74 18.73
C LEU A 7 -3.93 -10.90 17.92
N ASP A 8 -4.38 -11.05 16.69
CA ASP A 8 -3.72 -11.90 15.71
C ASP A 8 -2.48 -11.20 15.17
N VAL A 9 -1.38 -11.31 15.93
CA VAL A 9 -0.13 -10.63 15.61
C VAL A 9 0.39 -11.06 14.25
N ASP A 10 0.32 -12.36 13.93
CA ASP A 10 0.78 -12.87 12.63
C ASP A 10 0.03 -12.23 11.46
N ALA A 11 -1.29 -12.21 11.52
CA ALA A 11 -2.11 -11.55 10.50
C ALA A 11 -1.84 -10.05 10.41
N CYS A 12 -1.60 -9.36 11.53
CA CYS A 12 -1.22 -7.96 11.55
C CYS A 12 0.14 -7.72 10.87
N LEU A 13 1.15 -8.54 11.18
CA LEU A 13 2.48 -8.41 10.57
C LEU A 13 2.44 -8.64 9.06
N ARG A 14 1.69 -9.65 8.59
CA ARG A 14 1.45 -9.89 7.15
C ARG A 14 0.73 -8.71 6.49
N TYR A 15 -0.29 -8.15 7.14
CA TYR A 15 -0.98 -6.97 6.65
C TYR A 15 0.01 -5.81 6.48
N PHE A 16 0.81 -5.53 7.50
CA PHE A 16 1.78 -4.44 7.45
C PHE A 16 2.87 -4.66 6.40
N ALA A 17 3.41 -5.87 6.29
CA ALA A 17 4.38 -6.20 5.25
C ALA A 17 3.81 -5.99 3.84
N ALA A 18 2.59 -6.45 3.59
CA ALA A 18 1.91 -6.25 2.30
C ALA A 18 1.66 -4.76 2.02
N GLN A 19 1.11 -3.99 2.99
CA GLN A 19 0.84 -2.56 2.81
C GLN A 19 2.12 -1.75 2.57
N THR A 20 3.20 -2.07 3.29
CA THR A 20 4.52 -1.45 3.10
C THR A 20 5.11 -1.80 1.74
N PHE A 21 5.03 -3.06 1.32
CA PHE A 21 5.56 -3.49 0.03
C PHE A 21 4.86 -2.79 -1.13
N ILE A 22 3.52 -2.78 -1.13
CA ILE A 22 2.73 -2.14 -2.20
C ILE A 22 2.65 -0.60 -2.08
N VAL A 23 3.33 0.00 -1.11
CA VAL A 23 3.34 1.45 -0.88
C VAL A 23 1.93 2.03 -0.87
N ASN A 24 1.05 1.44 -0.04
CA ASN A 24 -0.33 1.90 0.09
C ASN A 24 -0.45 2.96 1.19
N LEU A 25 -0.27 4.23 0.81
CA LEU A 25 -0.43 5.35 1.72
C LEU A 25 -1.90 5.76 1.91
N ASP A 26 -2.85 5.16 1.18
CA ASP A 26 -4.28 5.37 1.37
C ASP A 26 -4.90 4.28 2.29
N SER A 27 -4.26 4.04 3.43
CA SER A 27 -4.58 2.94 4.34
C SER A 27 -4.49 3.36 5.81
N TYR A 28 -4.34 2.39 6.72
CA TYR A 28 -4.00 2.62 8.11
C TYR A 28 -2.78 3.54 8.27
N TYR A 29 -1.85 3.53 7.32
CA TYR A 29 -0.62 4.32 7.32
C TYR A 29 -0.84 5.82 7.09
N SER A 30 -1.89 6.20 6.39
CA SER A 30 -2.12 7.61 6.06
C SER A 30 -2.61 8.44 7.25
N ASN A 31 -2.58 9.77 7.11
CA ASN A 31 -3.21 10.70 8.05
C ASN A 31 -4.74 10.52 8.10
N LEU A 32 -5.32 9.91 7.07
CA LEU A 32 -6.76 9.65 6.99
C LEU A 32 -7.18 8.47 7.88
N LYS A 33 -6.27 7.52 8.20
CA LYS A 33 -6.50 6.37 9.08
C LYS A 33 -7.74 5.56 8.64
N HIS A 34 -7.81 5.20 7.37
CA HIS A 34 -8.97 4.52 6.78
C HIS A 34 -8.56 3.30 5.91
N ASN A 35 -9.50 2.78 5.12
CA ASN A 35 -9.30 1.65 4.21
C ASN A 35 -8.77 0.38 4.88
N TYR A 36 -9.28 0.11 6.08
CA TYR A 36 -9.08 -1.15 6.80
C TYR A 36 -10.27 -1.45 7.68
N TYR A 37 -10.42 -2.70 8.07
CA TYR A 37 -11.37 -3.15 9.07
C TYR A 37 -10.65 -3.83 10.22
N LEU A 38 -11.15 -3.65 11.44
CA LEU A 38 -10.79 -4.49 12.57
C LEU A 38 -11.88 -5.56 12.71
N TYR A 39 -11.47 -6.80 12.57
CA TYR A 39 -12.36 -7.96 12.69
C TYR A 39 -12.05 -8.72 13.96
N GLU A 40 -13.06 -8.96 14.78
CA GLU A 40 -12.94 -9.74 16.00
C GLU A 40 -13.57 -11.12 15.80
N SER A 41 -12.84 -12.16 16.17
CA SER A 41 -13.33 -13.53 16.18
C SER A 41 -12.74 -14.28 17.36
N GLY A 42 -13.61 -14.83 18.22
CA GLY A 42 -13.18 -15.61 19.36
C GLY A 42 -12.34 -14.84 20.39
N GLY A 43 -12.57 -13.54 20.53
CA GLY A 43 -11.82 -12.66 21.44
C GLY A 43 -10.50 -12.16 20.90
N ARG A 44 -10.18 -12.43 19.61
CA ARG A 44 -8.95 -11.95 18.93
C ARG A 44 -9.31 -11.00 17.82
N LEU A 45 -8.60 -9.88 17.79
CA LEU A 45 -8.68 -8.86 16.74
C LEU A 45 -7.68 -9.16 15.63
N THR A 46 -8.08 -8.92 14.38
CA THR A 46 -7.19 -8.85 13.23
C THR A 46 -7.51 -7.63 12.39
N ILE A 47 -6.56 -7.17 11.58
CA ILE A 47 -6.74 -6.08 10.62
C ILE A 47 -6.92 -6.65 9.22
N LEU A 48 -7.92 -6.16 8.49
CA LEU A 48 -8.21 -6.57 7.12
C LEU A 48 -8.03 -5.39 6.18
N PRO A 49 -7.37 -5.58 5.01
CA PRO A 49 -7.22 -4.52 4.02
C PRO A 49 -8.55 -4.22 3.33
N TRP A 50 -8.70 -2.96 2.90
CA TRP A 50 -9.81 -2.49 2.09
C TRP A 50 -9.31 -1.45 1.09
N ASP A 51 -9.93 -1.38 -0.08
CA ASP A 51 -9.74 -0.34 -1.09
C ASP A 51 -8.27 -0.10 -1.50
N LEU A 52 -7.68 -1.06 -2.21
CA LEU A 52 -6.27 -1.04 -2.62
C LEU A 52 -6.04 -0.31 -3.97
N ASN A 53 -7.02 0.43 -4.48
CA ASN A 53 -6.97 1.08 -5.80
C ASN A 53 -5.89 2.17 -5.90
N LEU A 54 -5.44 2.74 -4.79
CA LEU A 54 -4.39 3.76 -4.70
C LEU A 54 -3.05 3.21 -4.18
N ALA A 55 -2.88 1.89 -4.17
CA ALA A 55 -1.59 1.27 -3.88
C ALA A 55 -0.55 1.58 -4.97
N PHE A 56 0.67 1.08 -4.77
CA PHE A 56 1.82 1.26 -5.67
C PHE A 56 2.20 2.72 -5.90
N GLY A 57 2.13 3.51 -4.82
CA GLY A 57 2.46 4.94 -4.86
C GLY A 57 1.40 5.80 -5.55
N GLY A 58 0.18 5.28 -5.78
CA GLY A 58 -0.94 6.02 -6.39
C GLY A 58 -1.49 7.17 -5.53
N PHE A 59 -1.08 7.29 -4.27
CA PHE A 59 -1.52 8.30 -3.34
C PHE A 59 -0.33 8.93 -2.59
N GLN A 60 -0.27 10.27 -2.55
CA GLN A 60 0.71 11.08 -1.82
C GLN A 60 2.20 10.85 -2.15
N CYS A 61 2.52 10.08 -3.17
CA CYS A 61 3.90 9.96 -3.66
C CYS A 61 4.19 11.01 -4.73
N ARG A 62 5.36 11.67 -4.64
CA ARG A 62 5.75 12.75 -5.57
C ARG A 62 6.31 12.21 -6.88
N ASN A 63 7.02 11.09 -6.81
CA ASN A 63 7.65 10.45 -7.95
C ASN A 63 7.93 8.97 -7.67
N ALA A 64 8.25 8.22 -8.72
CA ALA A 64 8.48 6.79 -8.61
C ALA A 64 9.72 6.42 -7.79
N THR A 65 10.79 7.21 -7.83
CA THR A 65 12.00 6.93 -7.03
C THR A 65 11.71 7.03 -5.54
N GLU A 66 10.91 8.03 -5.11
CA GLU A 66 10.44 8.13 -3.73
C GLU A 66 9.58 6.93 -3.34
N ALA A 67 8.60 6.57 -4.18
CA ALA A 67 7.71 5.45 -3.91
C ALA A 67 8.43 4.10 -3.86
N VAL A 68 9.27 3.79 -4.86
CA VAL A 68 10.06 2.55 -4.93
C VAL A 68 10.98 2.41 -3.71
N ASN A 69 11.54 3.51 -3.22
CA ASN A 69 12.43 3.50 -2.07
C ASN A 69 11.76 3.86 -0.73
N SER A 70 10.43 3.81 -0.66
CA SER A 70 9.71 4.01 0.62
C SER A 70 10.33 3.13 1.71
N ALA A 71 10.65 3.73 2.87
CA ALA A 71 11.37 3.07 3.95
C ALA A 71 10.54 1.96 4.57
N VAL A 72 11.12 0.77 4.76
CA VAL A 72 10.35 -0.38 5.24
C VAL A 72 10.11 -0.34 6.74
N ASP A 73 11.00 0.27 7.52
CA ASP A 73 10.85 0.38 8.97
C ASP A 73 10.13 1.67 9.40
N THR A 74 10.05 2.67 8.51
CA THR A 74 9.29 3.91 8.73
C THR A 74 8.43 4.23 7.52
N PRO A 75 7.45 3.37 7.19
CA PRO A 75 6.63 3.52 5.98
C PRO A 75 5.66 4.70 6.04
N MET A 76 5.49 5.32 7.21
CA MET A 76 4.58 6.43 7.47
C MET A 76 5.27 7.80 7.54
N ASP A 77 6.58 7.83 7.31
CA ASP A 77 7.42 9.03 7.25
C ASP A 77 7.19 10.02 8.41
N GLY A 78 7.28 9.50 9.65
CA GLY A 78 7.16 10.26 10.89
C GLY A 78 5.79 10.21 11.56
N LEU A 79 4.82 9.46 11.02
CA LEU A 79 3.51 9.25 11.65
C LEU A 79 3.43 7.95 12.48
N GLU A 80 4.54 7.24 12.65
CA GLU A 80 4.60 5.93 13.31
C GLU A 80 4.04 5.98 14.73
N GLU A 81 4.35 7.03 15.49
CA GLU A 81 3.85 7.19 16.87
C GLU A 81 2.31 7.31 16.93
N GLU A 82 1.70 7.83 15.87
CA GLU A 82 0.24 7.92 15.76
C GLU A 82 -0.43 6.61 15.30
N ARG A 83 0.37 5.58 15.06
CA ARG A 83 -0.05 4.27 14.53
C ARG A 83 0.38 3.15 15.48
N PRO A 84 -0.16 3.11 16.72
CA PRO A 84 0.31 2.24 17.78
C PRO A 84 0.25 0.73 17.42
N LEU A 85 -0.69 0.32 16.54
CA LEU A 85 -0.76 -1.07 16.13
C LEU A 85 0.48 -1.49 15.33
N PHE A 86 1.07 -0.60 14.54
CA PHE A 86 2.33 -0.86 13.85
C PHE A 86 3.52 -0.62 14.78
N SER A 87 3.65 0.61 15.33
CA SER A 87 4.85 1.01 16.06
C SER A 87 5.13 0.10 17.26
N LYS A 88 4.08 -0.29 18.01
CA LYS A 88 4.27 -1.17 19.17
C LYS A 88 4.61 -2.61 18.81
N LEU A 89 4.19 -3.10 17.65
CA LEU A 89 4.66 -4.40 17.18
C LEU A 89 6.13 -4.32 16.75
N MET A 90 6.57 -3.23 16.13
CA MET A 90 7.95 -3.05 15.69
C MET A 90 8.94 -2.78 16.84
N GLU A 91 8.48 -2.43 18.04
CA GLU A 91 9.31 -2.38 19.27
C GLU A 91 9.72 -3.75 19.76
N VAL A 92 9.06 -4.83 19.32
CA VAL A 92 9.34 -6.21 19.70
C VAL A 92 10.21 -6.85 18.62
N GLU A 93 11.47 -7.15 18.94
CA GLU A 93 12.45 -7.66 17.96
C GLU A 93 11.96 -8.88 17.19
N GLU A 94 11.40 -9.88 17.89
CA GLU A 94 10.83 -11.08 17.26
C GLU A 94 9.74 -10.75 16.23
N TYR A 95 8.90 -9.76 16.50
CA TYR A 95 7.84 -9.35 15.58
C TYR A 95 8.42 -8.57 14.38
N LYS A 96 9.44 -7.75 14.64
CA LYS A 96 10.15 -7.03 13.57
C LYS A 96 10.88 -8.00 12.63
N GLU A 97 11.57 -9.00 13.17
CA GLU A 97 12.20 -10.06 12.39
C GLU A 97 11.18 -10.82 11.52
N ARG A 98 10.02 -11.15 12.07
CA ARG A 98 8.94 -11.81 11.32
C ARG A 98 8.38 -10.90 10.23
N TYR A 99 8.19 -9.63 10.51
CA TYR A 99 7.76 -8.63 9.53
C TYR A 99 8.76 -8.51 8.36
N HIS A 100 10.07 -8.43 8.66
CA HIS A 100 11.13 -8.47 7.65
C HIS A 100 11.10 -9.77 6.85
N GLY A 101 10.88 -10.91 7.50
CA GLY A 101 10.71 -12.21 6.84
C GLY A 101 9.57 -12.20 5.82
N TYR A 102 8.42 -11.57 6.14
CA TYR A 102 7.32 -11.44 5.18
C TYR A 102 7.65 -10.50 4.02
N LEU A 103 8.41 -9.42 4.24
CA LEU A 103 8.90 -8.57 3.16
C LEU A 103 9.84 -9.34 2.23
N THR A 104 10.74 -10.15 2.77
CA THR A 104 11.62 -11.05 1.99
C THR A 104 10.79 -12.06 1.19
N GLU A 105 9.79 -12.69 1.81
CA GLU A 105 8.90 -13.64 1.13
C GLU A 105 8.17 -12.99 -0.07
N ILE A 106 7.76 -11.73 0.05
CA ILE A 106 7.13 -10.99 -1.04
C ILE A 106 8.17 -10.66 -2.13
N ALA A 107 9.34 -10.10 -1.77
CA ALA A 107 10.34 -9.67 -2.73
C ALA A 107 10.94 -10.85 -3.50
N GLU A 108 11.54 -11.79 -2.81
CA GLU A 108 12.22 -12.96 -3.40
C GLU A 108 11.21 -14.04 -3.85
N GLY A 109 10.32 -14.44 -2.92
CA GLY A 109 9.45 -15.61 -3.12
C GLY A 109 8.30 -15.36 -4.11
N TYR A 110 7.81 -14.14 -4.22
CA TYR A 110 6.67 -13.83 -5.10
C TYR A 110 7.08 -12.98 -6.31
N VAL A 111 7.94 -11.99 -6.16
CA VAL A 111 8.30 -11.08 -7.26
C VAL A 111 9.48 -11.63 -8.08
N GLU A 112 10.64 -11.86 -7.46
CA GLU A 112 11.83 -12.36 -8.19
C GLU A 112 11.64 -13.77 -8.76
N SER A 113 10.82 -14.59 -8.11
CA SER A 113 10.45 -15.92 -8.64
C SER A 113 9.68 -15.85 -9.97
N GLY A 114 9.21 -14.67 -10.37
CA GLY A 114 8.38 -14.45 -11.56
C GLY A 114 6.89 -14.69 -11.32
N GLN A 115 6.47 -15.14 -10.14
CA GLN A 115 5.06 -15.44 -9.84
C GLN A 115 4.17 -14.20 -9.96
N PHE A 116 4.66 -13.02 -9.56
CA PHE A 116 3.94 -11.77 -9.75
C PHE A 116 3.63 -11.50 -11.24
N SER A 117 4.62 -11.61 -12.13
CA SER A 117 4.46 -11.38 -13.55
C SER A 117 3.49 -12.40 -14.20
N GLU A 118 3.54 -13.66 -13.75
CA GLU A 118 2.61 -14.70 -14.20
C GLU A 118 1.16 -14.36 -13.79
N VAL A 119 0.95 -13.98 -12.53
CA VAL A 119 -0.38 -13.59 -12.02
C VAL A 119 -0.89 -12.33 -12.71
N LEU A 120 -0.05 -11.31 -12.89
CA LEU A 120 -0.41 -10.08 -13.60
C LEU A 120 -0.86 -10.39 -15.04
N SER A 121 -0.09 -11.20 -15.76
CA SER A 121 -0.41 -11.61 -17.13
C SER A 121 -1.72 -12.41 -17.18
N ALA A 122 -1.93 -13.34 -16.25
CA ALA A 122 -3.15 -14.12 -16.17
C ALA A 122 -4.38 -13.26 -15.91
N VAL A 123 -4.28 -12.32 -14.95
CA VAL A 123 -5.36 -11.36 -14.64
C VAL A 123 -5.66 -10.48 -15.84
N GLN A 124 -4.64 -9.91 -16.49
CA GLN A 124 -4.82 -9.13 -17.73
C GLN A 124 -5.55 -9.94 -18.81
N GLY A 125 -5.15 -11.19 -19.01
CA GLY A 125 -5.80 -12.06 -20.01
C GLY A 125 -7.30 -12.26 -19.74
N VAL A 126 -7.68 -12.36 -18.47
CA VAL A 126 -9.08 -12.53 -18.06
C VAL A 126 -9.89 -11.23 -18.21
N ILE A 127 -9.36 -10.09 -17.77
CA ILE A 127 -10.14 -8.85 -17.69
C ILE A 127 -10.09 -8.00 -18.97
N SER A 128 -9.05 -8.13 -19.80
CA SER A 128 -8.86 -7.35 -21.04
C SER A 128 -10.10 -7.26 -21.93
N PRO A 129 -10.82 -8.36 -22.26
CA PRO A 129 -11.99 -8.29 -23.11
C PRO A 129 -13.15 -7.49 -22.51
N TYR A 130 -13.18 -7.35 -21.20
CA TYR A 130 -14.19 -6.57 -20.48
C TYR A 130 -13.80 -5.10 -20.44
N VAL A 131 -12.53 -4.80 -20.13
CA VAL A 131 -12.00 -3.43 -20.11
C VAL A 131 -12.12 -2.79 -21.49
N GLU A 132 -11.83 -3.52 -22.57
CA GLU A 132 -11.93 -3.01 -23.95
C GLU A 132 -13.35 -2.60 -24.33
N LYS A 133 -14.37 -3.26 -23.76
CA LYS A 133 -15.79 -3.06 -24.08
C LYS A 133 -16.51 -2.18 -23.07
N ASP A 134 -15.85 -1.80 -21.98
CA ASP A 134 -16.49 -0.99 -20.93
C ASP A 134 -16.72 0.44 -21.40
N ALA A 135 -17.98 0.74 -21.71
CA ALA A 135 -18.40 2.09 -22.12
C ALA A 135 -18.32 3.13 -20.97
N THR A 136 -18.14 2.68 -19.73
CA THR A 136 -18.05 3.52 -18.53
C THR A 136 -16.62 3.69 -18.03
N ALA A 137 -15.63 3.09 -18.70
CA ALA A 137 -14.23 3.14 -18.30
C ALA A 137 -13.71 4.60 -18.25
N PHE A 138 -12.97 4.90 -17.17
CA PHE A 138 -12.31 6.21 -17.02
C PHE A 138 -11.06 6.34 -17.91
N TYR A 139 -10.47 5.22 -18.30
CA TYR A 139 -9.26 5.12 -19.11
C TYR A 139 -9.51 4.26 -20.34
N SER A 140 -8.79 4.54 -21.40
CA SER A 140 -8.82 3.71 -22.61
C SER A 140 -8.16 2.35 -22.38
N TYR A 141 -8.50 1.38 -23.22
CA TYR A 141 -7.83 0.06 -23.21
C TYR A 141 -6.30 0.16 -23.40
N ARG A 142 -5.84 1.13 -24.20
CA ARG A 142 -4.41 1.39 -24.38
C ARG A 142 -3.74 1.84 -23.08
N GLU A 143 -4.37 2.73 -22.33
CA GLU A 143 -3.87 3.21 -21.03
C GLU A 143 -3.86 2.08 -20.02
N PHE A 144 -4.87 1.22 -20.00
CA PHE A 144 -4.89 0.02 -19.16
C PHE A 144 -3.70 -0.91 -19.45
N VAL A 145 -3.41 -1.20 -20.72
CA VAL A 145 -2.26 -2.05 -21.09
C VAL A 145 -0.94 -1.40 -20.70
N GLN A 146 -0.81 -0.08 -20.90
CA GLN A 146 0.38 0.67 -20.49
C GLN A 146 0.55 0.67 -18.97
N ALA A 147 -0.54 0.88 -18.21
CA ALA A 147 -0.54 0.86 -16.75
C ALA A 147 -0.03 -0.47 -16.18
N ALA A 148 -0.43 -1.58 -16.77
CA ALA A 148 0.00 -2.90 -16.32
C ALA A 148 1.52 -3.12 -16.53
N GLY A 149 2.08 -2.67 -17.65
CA GLY A 149 3.54 -2.71 -17.85
C GLY A 149 4.30 -1.79 -16.89
N THR A 150 3.73 -0.62 -16.59
CA THR A 150 4.31 0.29 -15.59
C THR A 150 4.26 -0.31 -14.18
N LEU A 151 3.16 -0.97 -13.82
CA LEU A 151 3.01 -1.67 -12.55
C LEU A 151 4.05 -2.77 -12.39
N GLU A 152 4.27 -3.58 -13.43
CA GLU A 152 5.29 -4.63 -13.40
C GLU A 152 6.69 -4.05 -13.16
N ALA A 153 7.07 -3.02 -13.92
CA ALA A 153 8.35 -2.35 -13.74
C ALA A 153 8.50 -1.74 -12.34
N PHE A 154 7.45 -1.13 -11.81
CA PHE A 154 7.45 -0.58 -10.45
C PHE A 154 7.68 -1.67 -9.41
N VAL A 155 6.96 -2.78 -9.48
CA VAL A 155 7.03 -3.87 -8.50
C VAL A 155 8.41 -4.54 -8.51
N LEU A 156 9.02 -4.72 -9.67
CA LEU A 156 10.38 -5.27 -9.78
C LEU A 156 11.42 -4.35 -9.10
N LEU A 157 11.38 -3.04 -9.36
CA LEU A 157 12.28 -2.08 -8.69
C LEU A 157 11.97 -1.96 -7.20
N ARG A 158 10.71 -2.11 -6.79
CA ARG A 158 10.33 -2.11 -5.39
C ARG A 158 10.90 -3.33 -4.65
N ALA A 159 10.88 -4.50 -5.25
CA ALA A 159 11.49 -5.71 -4.71
C ALA A 159 13.00 -5.49 -4.50
N GLU A 160 13.71 -5.01 -5.51
CA GLU A 160 15.15 -4.66 -5.42
C GLU A 160 15.42 -3.67 -4.26
N SER A 161 14.58 -2.64 -4.12
CA SER A 161 14.74 -1.66 -3.04
C SER A 161 14.51 -2.27 -1.65
N VAL A 162 13.48 -3.12 -1.52
CA VAL A 162 13.18 -3.81 -0.25
C VAL A 162 14.34 -4.72 0.15
N GLU A 163 14.88 -5.49 -0.77
CA GLU A 163 16.02 -6.38 -0.51
C GLU A 163 17.26 -5.61 -0.08
N LYS A 164 17.60 -4.52 -0.77
CA LYS A 164 18.71 -3.63 -0.38
C LYS A 164 18.51 -3.00 0.99
N GLN A 165 17.28 -2.67 1.36
CA GLN A 165 16.97 -2.15 2.68
C GLN A 165 17.12 -3.23 3.77
N LEU A 166 16.65 -4.45 3.52
CA LEU A 166 16.80 -5.57 4.44
C LEU A 166 18.25 -6.03 4.57
N ALA A 167 19.03 -5.91 3.51
CA ALA A 167 20.47 -6.18 3.52
C ALA A 167 21.31 -5.06 4.17
N GLY A 168 20.71 -3.90 4.49
CA GLY A 168 21.40 -2.75 5.07
C GLY A 168 22.23 -1.92 4.05
N GLU A 169 22.05 -2.16 2.75
CA GLU A 169 22.68 -1.37 1.69
C GLU A 169 22.00 -0.01 1.53
N ILE A 170 20.70 0.04 1.74
CA ILE A 170 19.90 1.28 1.83
C ILE A 170 19.33 1.33 3.25
N PRO A 171 19.41 2.46 3.98
CA PRO A 171 18.80 2.58 5.29
C PRO A 171 17.27 2.30 5.23
N SER A 172 16.80 1.39 6.07
CA SER A 172 15.38 1.00 6.19
C SER A 172 14.52 2.02 6.94
N VAL A 173 15.19 2.96 7.62
CA VAL A 173 14.59 4.08 8.34
C VAL A 173 14.80 5.36 7.54
N SER A 174 13.76 6.14 7.29
CA SER A 174 13.83 7.34 6.44
C SER A 174 14.76 8.42 7.01
N SER A 175 14.77 8.63 8.33
CA SER A 175 15.64 9.61 8.99
C SER A 175 17.14 9.31 8.90
N ASP A 176 17.52 8.07 8.63
CA ASP A 176 18.91 7.63 8.55
C ASP A 176 19.49 7.85 7.14
N ARG A 177 18.66 8.30 6.20
CA ARG A 177 19.06 8.59 4.82
C ARG A 177 19.63 10.00 4.70
N SER A 178 20.70 10.14 3.92
CA SER A 178 21.31 11.40 3.56
C SER A 178 21.15 11.69 2.06
N GLN A 179 21.59 12.87 1.62
CA GLN A 179 21.62 13.21 0.18
C GLN A 179 22.58 12.33 -0.63
N ASP A 180 23.54 11.70 0.05
CA ASP A 180 24.52 10.79 -0.58
C ASP A 180 24.04 9.33 -0.58
N THR A 181 22.87 9.03 -0.02
CA THR A 181 22.31 7.68 -0.05
C THR A 181 21.97 7.28 -1.47
N VAL A 182 22.59 6.20 -1.94
CA VAL A 182 22.32 5.66 -3.28
C VAL A 182 21.04 4.85 -3.24
N LEU A 183 20.00 5.35 -3.87
CA LEU A 183 18.69 4.72 -3.97
C LEU A 183 18.56 3.94 -5.29
N VAL A 184 17.58 3.02 -5.35
CA VAL A 184 17.18 2.37 -6.60
C VAL A 184 16.60 3.44 -7.54
N ASP A 185 17.15 3.53 -8.76
CA ASP A 185 16.69 4.50 -9.75
C ASP A 185 15.38 4.04 -10.41
N ALA A 186 14.32 4.77 -10.17
CA ALA A 186 13.02 4.58 -10.81
C ALA A 186 12.59 5.80 -11.64
N SER A 187 13.53 6.67 -12.04
CA SER A 187 13.25 7.89 -12.81
C SER A 187 12.59 7.63 -14.17
N GLY A 188 12.74 6.41 -14.70
CA GLY A 188 12.08 5.97 -15.93
C GLY A 188 10.60 5.60 -15.78
N ILE A 189 10.06 5.57 -14.56
CA ILE A 189 8.65 5.24 -14.28
C ILE A 189 7.85 6.53 -14.09
N ASP A 190 6.76 6.64 -14.83
CA ASP A 190 5.74 7.67 -14.62
C ASP A 190 4.54 7.05 -13.87
N LEU A 191 4.43 7.34 -12.57
CA LEU A 191 3.34 6.85 -11.71
C LEU A 191 1.96 7.24 -12.24
N SER A 192 1.85 8.37 -12.95
CA SER A 192 0.57 8.86 -13.47
C SER A 192 -0.04 7.90 -14.51
N THR A 193 0.76 7.04 -15.13
CA THR A 193 0.27 6.01 -16.06
C THR A 193 -0.56 4.93 -15.37
N MET A 194 -0.37 4.73 -14.06
CA MET A 194 -1.16 3.78 -13.25
C MET A 194 -2.41 4.44 -12.63
N GLY A 195 -2.64 5.73 -12.87
CA GLY A 195 -3.73 6.49 -12.29
C GLY A 195 -3.34 7.02 -10.89
N MET A 196 -3.10 8.33 -10.79
CA MET A 196 -2.83 8.99 -9.51
C MET A 196 -4.04 9.79 -9.05
N GLN A 197 -4.33 9.73 -7.75
CA GLN A 197 -5.23 10.67 -7.10
C GLN A 197 -4.52 11.42 -5.97
N GLY A 198 -4.62 12.76 -5.98
CA GLY A 198 -4.33 13.59 -4.82
C GLY A 198 -2.87 13.83 -4.51
N GLY A 199 -2.07 14.30 -5.47
CA GLY A 199 -0.77 14.91 -5.20
C GLY A 199 -0.72 16.33 -5.72
N ASP A 200 -0.28 17.30 -4.92
CA ASP A 200 -0.06 18.70 -5.29
C ASP A 200 1.11 18.83 -6.30
N GLY A 201 1.10 18.11 -7.41
CA GLY A 201 2.21 18.15 -8.36
C GLY A 201 1.97 17.53 -9.72
N ALA A 202 0.92 16.77 -9.90
CA ALA A 202 0.64 16.19 -11.21
C ALA A 202 -0.22 17.17 -12.03
N GLY A 203 0.44 17.97 -12.87
CA GLY A 203 -0.19 18.65 -13.99
C GLY A 203 -0.75 17.65 -15.01
N GLY A 204 -1.64 16.77 -14.60
CA GLY A 204 -2.40 15.88 -15.45
C GLY A 204 -3.46 16.67 -16.19
N LYS A 205 -3.35 16.75 -17.52
CA LYS A 205 -4.41 17.21 -18.42
C LYS A 205 -5.61 16.26 -18.30
N GLY A 206 -6.51 16.59 -17.40
CA GLY A 206 -7.74 15.85 -17.14
C GLY A 206 -8.66 16.59 -16.18
N SER A 207 -8.66 17.95 -16.23
CA SER A 207 -9.75 18.72 -15.64
C SER A 207 -11.01 18.41 -16.44
N ARG A 208 -11.72 17.37 -16.04
CA ARG A 208 -13.17 17.29 -16.26
C ARG A 208 -13.80 17.68 -14.94
N ASP A 209 -14.64 18.71 -15.06
CA ASP A 209 -15.37 19.40 -14.00
C ASP A 209 -15.70 18.53 -12.78
N GLY A 210 -15.28 19.05 -11.61
CA GLY A 210 -15.57 18.46 -10.30
C GLY A 210 -17.07 18.42 -10.04
N ASN A 211 -17.71 17.35 -10.45
CA ASN A 211 -19.04 16.97 -9.97
C ASN A 211 -19.40 15.52 -10.33
N MET A 212 -18.55 14.54 -10.00
CA MET A 212 -18.86 13.13 -10.27
C MET A 212 -19.18 12.31 -9.02
N PHE A 213 -19.24 12.90 -7.87
CA PHE A 213 -19.92 12.34 -6.71
C PHE A 213 -20.99 13.32 -6.25
N GLY A 214 -22.05 13.47 -7.07
CA GLY A 214 -23.32 14.03 -6.68
C GLY A 214 -24.12 13.08 -5.79
N GLY A 215 -23.46 12.47 -4.81
CA GLY A 215 -24.10 11.91 -3.63
C GLY A 215 -24.22 13.04 -2.63
N GLU A 216 -25.45 13.41 -2.24
CA GLU A 216 -25.70 14.29 -1.11
C GLU A 216 -24.76 13.89 0.04
N ARG A 217 -23.98 14.86 0.52
CA ARG A 217 -23.29 14.68 1.81
C ARG A 217 -24.38 14.40 2.83
N ILE A 218 -24.52 13.14 3.19
CA ILE A 218 -25.20 12.78 4.42
C ILE A 218 -24.28 13.30 5.53
N SER A 219 -24.51 14.53 5.95
CA SER A 219 -23.94 15.10 7.15
C SER A 219 -24.67 14.50 8.36
N GLY A 220 -24.41 13.24 8.60
CA GLY A 220 -24.78 12.53 9.81
C GLY A 220 -23.51 11.92 10.35
N SER A 221 -23.14 12.27 11.58
CA SER A 221 -22.03 11.63 12.27
C SER A 221 -22.33 10.13 12.41
N VAL A 222 -21.76 9.31 11.54
CA VAL A 222 -21.88 7.85 11.58
C VAL A 222 -21.10 7.27 12.78
N THR A 223 -20.44 8.10 13.57
CA THR A 223 -19.64 7.68 14.72
C THR A 223 -20.45 7.25 15.94
N ASP A 224 -21.72 7.65 16.08
CA ASP A 224 -22.48 7.34 17.28
C ASP A 224 -23.36 6.08 17.20
N GLY A 225 -23.51 5.49 16.01
CA GLY A 225 -24.41 4.35 15.81
C GLY A 225 -23.78 2.97 15.89
N ILE A 226 -22.50 2.83 15.57
CA ILE A 226 -21.85 1.50 15.45
C ILE A 226 -21.21 1.05 16.77
N PHE A 227 -20.72 1.98 17.59
CA PHE A 227 -20.11 1.62 18.88
C PHE A 227 -21.12 1.33 20.01
N ASN A 228 -22.37 1.76 19.86
CA ASN A 228 -23.41 1.47 20.87
C ASN A 228 -24.11 0.11 20.71
N SER A 229 -23.80 -0.68 19.66
CA SER A 229 -24.39 -2.00 19.48
C SER A 229 -23.49 -3.16 19.92
N ILE A 230 -22.26 -2.90 20.34
CA ILE A 230 -21.38 -3.91 20.94
C ILE A 230 -21.63 -3.90 22.45
N GLN A 231 -22.71 -4.54 22.86
CA GLN A 231 -22.85 -4.95 24.26
C GLN A 231 -22.09 -6.26 24.42
N VAL A 232 -20.95 -6.17 25.13
CA VAL A 232 -20.26 -7.37 25.64
C VAL A 232 -21.19 -8.06 26.63
N LYS A 233 -21.63 -9.25 26.29
CA LYS A 233 -22.22 -10.20 27.23
C LYS A 233 -21.17 -11.20 27.70
#